data_48daaaeab5554cf0f0795e1186b1dda7
#
_entry.id   48daaaeab5554cf0f0795e1186b1dda7
#
_cell.length_a   1.000
_cell.length_b   1.000
_cell.length_c   1.000
_cell.angle_alpha   90.00
_cell.angle_beta   90.00
_cell.angle_gamma   90.00
#
_symmetry.space_group_name_H-M   'P 1'
#
loop_
_entity.id
_entity.type
_entity.pdbx_description
1 polymer ?
#
loop_
_entity_poly.entity_id
_entity_poly.type
_entity_poly.pdbx_seq_one_letter_code
_entity_poly.pdbx_strand_id
1 'polypeptide(L)'
;MAVDDMSPKEKAAILLISLGKDHSAEIYKYLSEEEISDMTLSITTTRRVEPEIREEIIKEFYEMCLAQKFITEGGIDYARAILEEAIGSDRADDMIRKLSSSLQVRPFDFIRRVESQQILNIIHN
;
A
#
# COMPACT_ATOMS: atom_id res chain seq x y z
N MET A 1 -7.26 10.35 15.26
CA MET A 1 -6.98 10.76 13.87
C MET A 1 -7.47 9.68 12.92
N ALA A 2 -8.22 10.06 11.92
CA ALA A 2 -8.72 9.12 10.93
C ALA A 2 -7.63 8.83 9.89
N VAL A 3 -7.67 7.64 9.30
CA VAL A 3 -6.71 7.25 8.27
C VAL A 3 -6.70 8.23 7.10
N ASP A 4 -7.89 8.72 6.73
CA ASP A 4 -8.02 9.64 5.60
C ASP A 4 -7.35 10.99 5.83
N ASP A 5 -7.10 11.35 7.09
CA ASP A 5 -6.43 12.60 7.43
C ASP A 5 -4.90 12.49 7.43
N MET A 6 -4.39 11.29 7.26
CA MET A 6 -2.95 11.05 7.27
C MET A 6 -2.33 11.29 5.91
N SER A 7 -1.11 11.83 5.90
CA SER A 7 -0.36 11.96 4.66
C SER A 7 0.05 10.59 4.14
N PRO A 8 0.26 10.46 2.82
CA PRO A 8 0.73 9.19 2.26
C PRO A 8 2.04 8.71 2.89
N LYS A 9 2.96 9.61 3.22
CA LYS A 9 4.22 9.23 3.87
C LYS A 9 4.01 8.68 5.26
N GLU A 10 3.08 9.26 6.01
CA GLU A 10 2.72 8.76 7.34
C GLU A 10 2.14 7.36 7.27
N LYS A 11 1.23 7.12 6.32
CA LYS A 11 0.64 5.80 6.11
C LYS A 11 1.70 4.77 5.76
N ALA A 12 2.63 5.13 4.87
CA ALA A 12 3.70 4.24 4.47
C ALA A 12 4.61 3.89 5.64
N ALA A 13 4.96 4.88 6.47
CA ALA A 13 5.79 4.65 7.65
C ALA A 13 5.10 3.70 8.63
N ILE A 14 3.81 3.92 8.89
CA ILE A 14 3.04 3.07 9.79
C ILE A 14 2.95 1.64 9.24
N LEU A 15 2.75 1.51 7.93
CA LEU A 15 2.74 0.21 7.28
C LEU A 15 4.04 -0.54 7.53
N LEU A 16 5.17 0.11 7.29
CA LEU A 16 6.48 -0.52 7.45
C LEU A 16 6.75 -0.91 8.89
N ILE A 17 6.37 -0.08 9.84
CA ILE A 17 6.48 -0.41 11.27
C ILE A 17 5.62 -1.64 11.59
N SER A 18 4.41 -1.67 11.04
CA SER A 18 3.44 -2.74 11.32
C SER A 18 3.85 -4.09 10.73
N LEU A 19 4.52 -4.08 9.59
CA LEU A 19 4.99 -5.31 8.95
C LEU A 19 6.19 -5.94 9.66
N GLY A 20 6.90 -5.17 10.47
CA GLY A 20 8.06 -5.64 11.20
C GLY A 20 9.35 -5.54 10.40
N LYS A 21 10.46 -5.74 11.11
CA LYS A 21 11.80 -5.49 10.57
C LYS A 21 12.12 -6.32 9.33
N ASP A 22 11.82 -7.61 9.36
CA ASP A 22 12.23 -8.51 8.30
C ASP A 22 11.48 -8.22 6.99
N HIS A 23 10.17 -8.02 7.08
CA HIS A 23 9.37 -7.69 5.91
C HIS A 23 9.69 -6.30 5.36
N SER A 24 9.90 -5.35 6.25
CA SER A 24 10.26 -3.98 5.84
C SER A 24 11.62 -3.95 5.16
N ALA A 25 12.57 -4.74 5.63
CA ALA A 25 13.88 -4.84 4.97
C ALA A 25 13.76 -5.38 3.55
N GLU A 26 12.87 -6.35 3.35
CA GLU A 26 12.61 -6.86 1.99
C GLU A 26 12.06 -5.79 1.06
N ILE A 27 11.12 -4.99 1.58
CA ILE A 27 10.54 -3.89 0.80
C ILE A 27 11.59 -2.83 0.50
N TYR A 28 12.44 -2.52 1.46
CA TYR A 28 13.50 -1.52 1.30
C TYR A 28 14.45 -1.83 0.13
N LYS A 29 14.62 -3.11 -0.21
CA LYS A 29 15.48 -3.50 -1.33
C LYS A 29 15.01 -2.94 -2.67
N TYR A 30 13.74 -2.58 -2.77
CA TYR A 30 13.15 -2.04 -3.99
C TYR A 30 13.06 -0.51 -4.00
N LEU A 31 13.52 0.15 -2.95
CA LEU A 31 13.46 1.59 -2.82
C LEU A 31 14.77 2.23 -3.29
N SER A 32 14.67 3.43 -3.84
CA SER A 32 15.84 4.25 -4.14
C SER A 32 16.45 4.79 -2.85
N GLU A 33 17.68 5.29 -2.91
CA GLU A 33 18.32 5.89 -1.74
C GLU A 33 17.50 7.07 -1.18
N GLU A 34 16.92 7.86 -2.04
CA GLU A 34 16.07 8.97 -1.62
C GLU A 34 14.82 8.49 -0.91
N GLU A 35 14.18 7.46 -1.46
CA GLU A 35 13.00 6.85 -0.84
C GLU A 35 13.34 6.22 0.51
N ILE A 36 14.48 5.54 0.60
CA ILE A 36 14.95 4.96 1.85
C ILE A 36 15.15 6.05 2.90
N SER A 37 15.79 7.13 2.51
CA SER A 37 16.04 8.25 3.41
C SER A 37 14.74 8.87 3.91
N ASP A 38 13.82 9.17 2.99
CA ASP A 38 12.52 9.76 3.33
C ASP A 38 11.71 8.84 4.24
N MET A 39 11.69 7.57 3.92
CA MET A 39 10.90 6.60 4.66
C MET A 39 11.47 6.38 6.06
N THR A 40 12.80 6.31 6.16
CA THR A 40 13.47 6.15 7.44
C THR A 40 13.20 7.35 8.35
N LEU A 41 13.27 8.56 7.78
CA LEU A 41 12.93 9.75 8.54
C LEU A 41 11.49 9.72 9.04
N SER A 42 10.56 9.33 8.17
CA SER A 42 9.15 9.23 8.55
C SER A 42 8.93 8.20 9.66
N ILE A 43 9.63 7.07 9.58
CA ILE A 43 9.56 6.05 10.63
C ILE A 43 10.05 6.59 11.97
N THR A 44 11.17 7.32 11.96
CA THR A 44 11.74 7.85 13.20
C THR A 44 10.89 8.92 13.84
N THR A 45 10.07 9.60 13.05
CA THR A 45 9.20 10.67 13.57
C THR A 45 7.77 10.20 13.83
N THR A 46 7.46 8.96 13.48
CA THR A 46 6.11 8.41 13.70
C THR A 46 5.93 8.07 15.17
N ARG A 47 4.83 8.55 15.73
CA ARG A 47 4.47 8.27 17.11
C ARG A 47 3.68 6.96 17.17
N ARG A 48 3.44 6.49 18.39
CA ARG A 48 2.62 5.30 18.62
C ARG A 48 1.27 5.42 17.93
N VAL A 49 0.89 4.37 17.23
CA VAL A 49 -0.36 4.32 16.47
C VAL A 49 -1.29 3.29 17.08
N GLU A 50 -2.56 3.64 17.17
CA GLU A 50 -3.57 2.73 17.70
C GLU A 50 -3.75 1.52 16.79
N PRO A 51 -4.05 0.34 17.36
CA PRO A 51 -4.22 -0.88 16.56
C PRO A 51 -5.26 -0.76 15.46
N GLU A 52 -6.34 -0.03 15.68
CA GLU A 52 -7.40 0.14 14.69
C GLU A 52 -6.90 0.89 13.45
N ILE A 53 -6.10 1.93 13.67
CA ILE A 53 -5.51 2.71 12.57
C ILE A 53 -4.53 1.84 11.79
N ARG A 54 -3.71 1.09 12.49
CA ARG A 54 -2.74 0.20 11.87
C ARG A 54 -3.42 -0.85 10.99
N GLU A 55 -4.49 -1.47 11.49
CA GLU A 55 -5.24 -2.46 10.74
C GLU A 55 -5.87 -1.88 9.48
N GLU A 56 -6.41 -0.67 9.57
CA GLU A 56 -6.99 0.01 8.40
C GLU A 56 -5.94 0.30 7.34
N ILE A 57 -4.75 0.71 7.75
CA ILE A 57 -3.66 0.99 6.82
C ILE A 57 -3.20 -0.28 6.12
N ILE A 58 -3.06 -1.37 6.87
CA ILE A 58 -2.67 -2.66 6.29
C ILE A 58 -3.73 -3.13 5.30
N LYS A 59 -5.00 -2.99 5.65
CA LYS A 59 -6.10 -3.36 4.77
C LYS A 59 -6.10 -2.54 3.49
N GLU A 60 -5.92 -1.23 3.60
CA GLU A 60 -5.84 -0.33 2.45
C GLU A 60 -4.71 -0.74 1.52
N PHE A 61 -3.54 -1.02 2.09
CA PHE A 61 -2.39 -1.44 1.30
C PHE A 61 -2.64 -2.78 0.61
N TYR A 62 -3.21 -3.74 1.33
CA TYR A 62 -3.56 -5.04 0.76
C TYR A 62 -4.50 -4.90 -0.43
N GLU A 63 -5.54 -4.07 -0.29
CA GLU A 63 -6.50 -3.84 -1.37
C GLU A 63 -5.83 -3.18 -2.58
N MET A 64 -4.90 -2.25 -2.34
CA MET A 64 -4.14 -1.62 -3.42
C MET A 64 -3.27 -2.64 -4.16
N CYS A 65 -2.65 -3.57 -3.44
CA CYS A 65 -1.83 -4.61 -4.06
C CYS A 65 -2.68 -5.53 -4.93
N LEU A 66 -3.86 -5.91 -4.44
CA LEU A 66 -4.80 -6.73 -5.23
C LEU A 66 -5.20 -6.02 -6.51
N ALA A 67 -5.57 -4.74 -6.39
CA ALA A 67 -5.98 -3.97 -7.55
C ALA A 67 -4.85 -3.85 -8.57
N GLN A 68 -3.63 -3.60 -8.10
CA GLN A 68 -2.47 -3.49 -8.98
C GLN A 68 -2.20 -4.82 -9.71
N LYS A 69 -2.32 -5.93 -8.99
CA LYS A 69 -2.14 -7.26 -9.59
C LYS A 69 -3.16 -7.50 -10.71
N PHE A 70 -4.42 -7.21 -10.47
CA PHE A 70 -5.46 -7.43 -11.46
C PHE A 70 -5.31 -6.51 -12.66
N ILE A 71 -4.93 -5.27 -12.45
CA ILE A 71 -4.66 -4.34 -13.55
C ILE A 71 -3.53 -4.86 -14.42
N THR A 72 -2.46 -5.36 -13.81
CA THR A 72 -1.30 -5.88 -14.53
C THR A 72 -1.66 -7.13 -15.34
N GLU A 73 -2.49 -8.00 -14.79
CA GLU A 73 -2.84 -9.27 -15.44
C GLU A 73 -3.92 -9.15 -16.50
N GLY A 74 -4.88 -8.25 -16.34
CA GLY A 74 -6.05 -8.21 -17.21
C GLY A 74 -6.51 -6.84 -17.66
N GLY A 75 -5.82 -5.78 -17.26
CA GLY A 75 -6.25 -4.43 -17.55
C GLY A 75 -7.29 -3.92 -16.58
N ILE A 76 -7.60 -2.62 -16.72
CA ILE A 76 -8.41 -1.92 -15.72
C ILE A 76 -9.86 -2.40 -15.66
N ASP A 77 -10.43 -2.76 -16.81
CA ASP A 77 -11.82 -3.25 -16.83
C ASP A 77 -11.95 -4.63 -16.14
N TYR A 78 -10.98 -5.48 -16.38
CA TYR A 78 -10.92 -6.78 -15.71
C TYR A 78 -10.72 -6.60 -14.21
N ALA A 79 -9.82 -5.72 -13.82
CA ALA A 79 -9.56 -5.43 -12.42
C ALA A 79 -10.81 -4.90 -11.73
N ARG A 80 -11.55 -4.01 -12.39
CA ARG A 80 -12.79 -3.44 -11.85
C ARG A 80 -13.82 -4.53 -11.60
N ALA A 81 -14.00 -5.42 -12.57
CA ALA A 81 -14.98 -6.50 -12.45
C ALA A 81 -14.68 -7.42 -11.26
N ILE A 82 -13.43 -7.80 -11.11
CA ILE A 82 -13.01 -8.66 -9.99
C ILE A 82 -13.20 -7.93 -8.65
N LEU A 83 -12.81 -6.67 -8.57
CA LEU A 83 -12.91 -5.91 -7.33
C LEU A 83 -14.38 -5.66 -6.95
N GLU A 84 -15.23 -5.38 -7.92
CA GLU A 84 -16.66 -5.20 -7.66
C GLU A 84 -17.27 -6.43 -7.01
N GLU A 85 -16.89 -7.60 -7.47
CA GLU A 85 -17.37 -8.84 -6.92
C GLU A 85 -16.80 -9.13 -5.52
N ALA A 86 -15.53 -8.77 -5.30
CA ALA A 86 -14.84 -9.10 -4.06
C ALA A 86 -15.12 -8.11 -2.92
N ILE A 87 -15.18 -6.82 -3.21
CA ILE A 87 -15.29 -5.78 -2.17
C ILE A 87 -16.43 -4.79 -2.40
N GLY A 88 -17.25 -5.00 -3.42
CA GLY A 88 -18.38 -4.15 -3.73
C GLY A 88 -18.02 -3.00 -4.65
N SER A 89 -19.03 -2.47 -5.30
CA SER A 89 -18.87 -1.45 -6.35
C SER A 89 -18.23 -0.16 -5.86
N ASP A 90 -18.69 0.34 -4.70
CA ASP A 90 -18.20 1.61 -4.17
C ASP A 90 -16.73 1.54 -3.78
N ARG A 91 -16.34 0.45 -3.13
CA ARG A 91 -14.94 0.27 -2.72
C ARG A 91 -14.05 -0.03 -3.91
N ALA A 92 -14.56 -0.75 -4.90
CA ALA A 92 -13.83 -1.03 -6.14
C ALA A 92 -13.51 0.27 -6.88
N ASP A 93 -14.51 1.14 -7.03
CA ASP A 93 -14.32 2.43 -7.70
C ASP A 93 -13.31 3.30 -6.94
N ASP A 94 -13.40 3.32 -5.62
CA ASP A 94 -12.45 4.03 -4.77
C ASP A 94 -11.03 3.51 -4.96
N MET A 95 -10.87 2.19 -4.99
CA MET A 95 -9.58 1.57 -5.12
C MET A 95 -8.94 1.85 -6.48
N ILE A 96 -9.72 1.76 -7.55
CA ILE A 96 -9.26 2.08 -8.90
C ILE A 96 -8.84 3.55 -8.97
N ARG A 97 -9.62 4.44 -8.36
CA ARG A 97 -9.31 5.86 -8.32
C ARG A 97 -8.02 6.15 -7.56
N LYS A 98 -7.84 5.50 -6.41
CA LYS A 98 -6.61 5.63 -5.61
C LYS A 98 -5.38 5.15 -6.37
N LEU A 99 -5.50 4.08 -7.13
CA LEU A 99 -4.40 3.60 -7.96
C LEU A 99 -4.06 4.61 -9.06
N SER A 100 -5.06 5.18 -9.69
CA SER A 100 -4.85 6.20 -10.71
C SER A 100 -4.14 7.43 -10.12
N SER A 101 -4.53 7.81 -8.91
CA SER A 101 -3.88 8.91 -8.19
C SER A 101 -2.45 8.57 -7.80
N SER A 102 -2.20 7.34 -7.35
CA SER A 102 -0.86 6.92 -6.92
C SER A 102 0.12 6.77 -8.08
N LEU A 103 -0.35 6.81 -9.32
CA LEU A 103 0.55 6.95 -10.46
C LEU A 103 1.26 8.31 -10.45
N GLN A 104 0.73 9.28 -9.73
CA GLN A 104 1.28 10.64 -9.63
C GLN A 104 1.92 10.92 -8.28
N VAL A 105 1.44 10.30 -7.20
CA VAL A 105 1.95 10.46 -5.83
C VAL A 105 2.51 9.12 -5.36
N ARG A 106 3.65 9.11 -4.70
CA ARG A 106 4.56 7.98 -4.72
C ARG A 106 4.89 7.27 -3.41
N PRO A 107 4.05 7.24 -2.35
CA PRO A 107 4.45 6.53 -1.14
C PRO A 107 4.54 5.01 -1.34
N PHE A 108 3.74 4.45 -2.24
CA PHE A 108 3.73 3.01 -2.53
C PHE A 108 4.22 2.71 -3.94
N ASP A 109 5.11 3.55 -4.47
CA ASP A 109 5.61 3.39 -5.83
C ASP A 109 6.35 2.07 -6.05
N PHE A 110 6.92 1.51 -4.99
CA PHE A 110 7.59 0.21 -5.07
C PHE A 110 6.66 -0.91 -5.53
N ILE A 111 5.35 -0.78 -5.37
CA ILE A 111 4.38 -1.79 -5.83
C ILE A 111 4.53 -2.04 -7.33
N ARG A 112 4.87 -1.02 -8.09
CA ARG A 112 5.04 -1.14 -9.55
C ARG A 112 6.35 -1.78 -9.95
N ARG A 113 7.35 -1.80 -9.04
CA ARG A 113 8.66 -2.38 -9.28
C ARG A 113 8.80 -3.78 -8.72
N VAL A 114 7.91 -4.17 -7.82
CA VAL A 114 7.92 -5.48 -7.17
C VAL A 114 6.76 -6.29 -7.70
N GLU A 115 6.95 -7.59 -7.87
CA GLU A 115 5.83 -8.45 -8.22
C GLU A 115 4.77 -8.38 -7.13
N SER A 116 3.55 -8.10 -7.55
CA SER A 116 2.42 -7.97 -6.61
C SER A 116 2.26 -9.22 -5.75
N GLN A 117 2.56 -10.40 -6.31
CA GLN A 117 2.46 -11.64 -5.57
C GLN A 117 3.42 -11.69 -4.39
N GLN A 118 4.63 -11.14 -4.54
CA GLN A 118 5.59 -11.06 -3.43
C GLN A 118 5.07 -10.19 -2.31
N ILE A 119 4.48 -9.05 -2.67
CA ILE A 119 3.91 -8.12 -1.67
C ILE A 119 2.75 -8.80 -0.93
N LEU A 120 1.86 -9.44 -1.67
CA LEU A 120 0.72 -10.12 -1.07
C LEU A 120 1.16 -11.25 -0.15
N ASN A 121 2.20 -11.98 -0.51
CA ASN A 121 2.74 -13.05 0.33
C ASN A 121 3.30 -12.49 1.65
N ILE A 122 3.97 -11.35 1.59
CA ILE A 122 4.48 -10.69 2.79
C ILE A 122 3.34 -10.31 3.74
N ILE A 123 2.27 -9.74 3.19
CA ILE A 123 1.12 -9.30 3.99
C ILE A 123 0.38 -10.47 4.61
N HIS A 124 0.23 -11.57 3.86
CA HIS A 124 -0.50 -12.75 4.34
C HIS A 124 0.30 -13.56 5.38
N ASN A 125 1.58 -13.44 5.39
CA ASN A 125 2.41 -14.14 6.36
C ASN A 125 2.65 -13.28 7.60
#